data_f1b8d7718007bbc94179256a1b36f261
#
_entry.id   f1b8d7718007bbc94179256a1b36f261
#
_cell.length_a   1.000
_cell.length_b   1.000
_cell.length_c   1.000
_cell.angle_alpha   90.00
_cell.angle_beta   90.00
_cell.angle_gamma   90.00
#
_symmetry.space_group_name_H-M   'P 1'
#
loop_
_entity.id
_entity.type
_entity.pdbx_description
1 polymer ?
#
loop_
_entity_poly.entity_id
_entity_poly.type
_entity_poly.pdbx_seq_one_letter_code
_entity_poly.pdbx_strand_id
1 'polypeptide(L)'
;MPLACFVLITLTTFGCGGDSPLTSPTPSPTIPTISTVPAQSPTPAVCPEDLTEERADTVIFGAQAGDFLADRFSLTSGDFNGDGFADVLVGAPLADGPANDRTDGGEAYVVFGGPSLPPVIDLAERAADLTLFGQEADDNLGFTVASGDVNGDGVDDVLAGARFAANGGRASVGAAYAVYGGPDLGGASDIADGQQDLTIAGDDAGDYWGFALTAADVNGDGIDDVILGGSSADGPGDERHDAGSVAVVLGSGELGGRIDLGLDPPHLVVHGARAGDTLPNFMAAGDLDGDGREELLLGAPFADRGDPTKERAGAAYIVHVSDTAGSLDLASGGGFTSIVGADRRDGLGFFVATGDVNGDGIDDAIVGARDADGVDNERGNAGEVHVLLGSPDLPPSLDLAAGSLDATIHGVDTTDSLGFTVATGDLKGDGVQDILAGAPVADSCGNSRSDGGEVYTIAGGTSLGVALDLADGGFMRLLYGAEAGDELGFSLATGDIDGDGRDDIIAGSLLADGPDNAREDAGQAYVVLSR
;
A
#
# COMPACT_ATOMS: atom_id res chain seq x y z
N MET A 1 19.13 -18.03 -16.20
CA MET A 1 18.56 -18.26 -14.88
C MET A 1 19.11 -17.17 -13.98
N PRO A 2 18.41 -16.09 -13.75
CA PRO A 2 18.66 -15.23 -12.60
C PRO A 2 17.66 -15.59 -11.51
N LEU A 3 18.15 -15.70 -10.28
CA LEU A 3 17.41 -15.98 -9.07
C LEU A 3 16.43 -14.81 -8.81
N ALA A 4 15.16 -15.12 -8.74
CA ALA A 4 14.19 -14.22 -8.10
C ALA A 4 14.58 -14.07 -6.62
N CYS A 5 14.86 -12.84 -6.20
CA CYS A 5 15.18 -12.54 -4.81
C CYS A 5 13.87 -12.39 -4.04
N PHE A 6 13.27 -13.52 -3.68
CA PHE A 6 12.24 -13.56 -2.64
C PHE A 6 12.95 -13.32 -1.30
N VAL A 7 12.68 -12.19 -0.65
CA VAL A 7 13.06 -12.02 0.75
C VAL A 7 12.02 -12.77 1.59
N LEU A 8 12.18 -14.08 1.66
CA LEU A 8 11.55 -14.90 2.67
C LEU A 8 12.42 -14.79 3.94
N ILE A 9 11.97 -14.05 4.94
CA ILE A 9 12.64 -14.00 6.24
C ILE A 9 12.21 -15.23 7.02
N THR A 10 12.98 -16.32 6.89
CA THR A 10 12.89 -17.44 7.81
C THR A 10 13.61 -17.07 9.12
N LEU A 11 12.86 -16.98 10.22
CA LEU A 11 13.43 -16.94 11.57
C LEU A 11 14.17 -18.24 11.87
N THR A 12 15.50 -18.20 11.90
CA THR A 12 16.30 -19.27 12.50
C THR A 12 16.53 -18.98 13.97
N THR A 13 15.89 -19.75 14.84
CA THR A 13 16.19 -19.79 16.27
C THR A 13 17.57 -20.38 16.51
N PHE A 14 18.49 -19.59 17.04
CA PHE A 14 19.77 -20.09 17.60
C PHE A 14 19.54 -20.61 19.00
N GLY A 15 19.56 -21.95 19.16
CA GLY A 15 19.66 -22.59 20.43
C GLY A 15 21.12 -22.68 20.92
N CYS A 16 21.45 -22.04 22.03
CA CYS A 16 22.70 -22.29 22.74
C CYS A 16 22.56 -23.52 23.64
N GLY A 17 23.29 -24.58 23.29
CA GLY A 17 23.47 -25.74 24.15
C GLY A 17 24.46 -25.45 25.28
N GLY A 18 24.09 -25.83 26.50
CA GLY A 18 24.97 -25.88 27.65
C GLY A 18 24.74 -27.21 28.38
N ASP A 19 25.69 -28.12 28.25
CA ASP A 19 25.76 -29.39 29.01
C ASP A 19 26.06 -29.15 30.48
N SER A 20 25.32 -29.88 31.36
CA SER A 20 25.82 -30.28 32.69
C SER A 20 25.04 -31.48 33.26
N PRO A 21 25.62 -32.29 34.12
CA PRO A 21 25.46 -33.73 34.10
C PRO A 21 24.39 -34.33 35.03
N LEU A 22 24.02 -35.58 34.68
CA LEU A 22 23.07 -36.49 35.28
C LEU A 22 23.25 -36.70 36.79
N THR A 23 22.16 -36.62 37.56
CA THR A 23 21.98 -37.28 38.86
C THR A 23 20.72 -38.15 38.86
N SER A 24 20.85 -39.32 39.44
CA SER A 24 19.92 -40.46 39.45
C SER A 24 18.56 -40.21 40.11
N PRO A 25 17.53 -41.04 39.81
CA PRO A 25 16.15 -40.77 40.17
C PRO A 25 15.75 -41.30 41.55
N THR A 26 14.93 -40.55 42.26
CA THR A 26 14.12 -41.00 43.40
C THR A 26 12.70 -41.34 42.93
N PRO A 27 11.99 -42.33 43.55
CA PRO A 27 10.70 -42.79 43.04
C PRO A 27 9.56 -41.84 43.40
N SER A 28 8.73 -41.55 42.39
CA SER A 28 7.50 -40.76 42.50
C SER A 28 6.35 -41.49 43.17
N PRO A 29 5.47 -40.77 43.89
CA PRO A 29 4.21 -41.30 44.36
C PRO A 29 3.18 -41.42 43.23
N THR A 30 2.41 -42.50 43.24
CA THR A 30 1.29 -42.79 42.34
C THR A 30 0.17 -41.76 42.46
N ILE A 31 -0.10 -41.05 41.39
CA ILE A 31 -1.27 -40.17 41.24
C ILE A 31 -2.46 -40.99 40.70
N PRO A 32 -3.68 -40.83 41.25
CA PRO A 32 -4.85 -41.54 40.73
C PRO A 32 -5.21 -41.06 39.33
N THR A 33 -5.51 -41.98 38.43
CA THR A 33 -5.99 -41.74 37.07
C THR A 33 -7.30 -40.96 37.10
N ILE A 34 -7.23 -39.69 36.69
CA ILE A 34 -8.42 -38.90 36.34
C ILE A 34 -8.88 -39.36 34.95
N SER A 35 -10.12 -39.85 34.89
CA SER A 35 -10.81 -40.18 33.63
C SER A 35 -10.84 -38.94 32.75
N THR A 36 -10.10 -38.94 31.65
CA THR A 36 -10.16 -37.87 30.64
C THR A 36 -11.50 -37.97 29.92
N VAL A 37 -12.40 -37.06 30.22
CA VAL A 37 -13.48 -36.70 29.31
C VAL A 37 -12.81 -36.25 28.00
N PRO A 38 -13.17 -36.78 26.82
CA PRO A 38 -12.60 -36.28 25.59
C PRO A 38 -12.90 -34.77 25.49
N ALA A 39 -11.85 -33.98 25.36
CA ALA A 39 -12.02 -32.57 25.06
C ALA A 39 -12.85 -32.47 23.76
N GLN A 40 -14.01 -31.88 23.85
CA GLN A 40 -14.72 -31.42 22.64
C GLN A 40 -13.77 -30.48 21.95
N SER A 41 -13.51 -30.71 20.67
CA SER A 41 -12.86 -29.72 19.82
C SER A 41 -13.61 -28.41 20.02
N PRO A 42 -12.90 -27.30 20.27
CA PRO A 42 -13.57 -25.99 20.33
C PRO A 42 -14.38 -25.82 19.05
N THR A 43 -15.65 -25.49 19.19
CA THR A 43 -16.46 -25.03 18.06
C THR A 43 -15.70 -23.84 17.46
N PRO A 44 -15.50 -23.76 16.14
CA PRO A 44 -14.83 -22.62 15.54
C PRO A 44 -15.48 -21.33 16.06
N ALA A 45 -14.68 -20.36 16.45
CA ALA A 45 -15.18 -19.05 16.83
C ALA A 45 -15.93 -18.48 15.63
N VAL A 46 -17.18 -18.05 15.81
CA VAL A 46 -17.93 -17.37 14.75
C VAL A 46 -17.49 -15.92 14.79
N CYS A 47 -16.72 -15.49 13.81
CA CYS A 47 -16.32 -14.11 13.66
C CYS A 47 -17.44 -13.31 13.00
N PRO A 48 -17.89 -12.20 13.58
CA PRO A 48 -19.03 -11.46 13.04
C PRO A 48 -18.72 -10.69 11.73
N GLU A 49 -17.47 -10.34 11.48
CA GLU A 49 -17.00 -9.56 10.31
C GLU A 49 -15.99 -10.37 9.46
N ASP A 50 -16.25 -11.65 9.28
CA ASP A 50 -15.44 -12.60 8.52
C ASP A 50 -15.70 -12.42 7.01
N LEU A 51 -14.69 -12.10 6.20
CA LEU A 51 -14.84 -11.83 4.76
C LEU A 51 -14.88 -13.11 3.91
N THR A 52 -15.72 -14.06 4.29
CA THR A 52 -16.06 -15.16 3.39
C THR A 52 -16.93 -14.66 2.22
N GLU A 53 -17.01 -15.42 1.12
CA GLU A 53 -17.85 -15.12 -0.04
C GLU A 53 -19.33 -14.81 0.30
N GLU A 54 -19.81 -15.26 1.46
CA GLU A 54 -21.18 -15.02 1.91
C GLU A 54 -21.36 -13.69 2.67
N ARG A 55 -20.28 -12.99 3.02
CA ARG A 55 -20.29 -11.82 3.91
C ARG A 55 -19.67 -10.55 3.33
N ALA A 56 -18.71 -10.64 2.43
CA ALA A 56 -18.33 -9.51 1.60
C ALA A 56 -19.50 -9.16 0.66
N ASP A 57 -19.65 -7.90 0.31
CA ASP A 57 -20.67 -7.47 -0.64
C ASP A 57 -20.27 -7.91 -2.07
N THR A 58 -18.98 -7.84 -2.39
CA THR A 58 -18.38 -8.37 -3.62
C THR A 58 -17.00 -8.96 -3.32
N VAL A 59 -16.69 -10.11 -3.93
CA VAL A 59 -15.35 -10.70 -3.96
C VAL A 59 -14.86 -10.73 -5.40
N ILE A 60 -13.67 -10.20 -5.65
CA ILE A 60 -12.98 -10.24 -6.94
C ILE A 60 -11.86 -11.28 -6.83
N PHE A 61 -11.96 -12.37 -7.57
CA PHE A 61 -10.96 -13.44 -7.58
C PHE A 61 -9.93 -13.24 -8.69
N GLY A 62 -8.65 -13.43 -8.38
CA GLY A 62 -7.56 -13.45 -9.33
C GLY A 62 -7.74 -14.51 -10.41
N ALA A 63 -7.21 -14.25 -11.60
CA ALA A 63 -7.49 -15.06 -12.78
C ALA A 63 -6.82 -16.43 -12.73
N GLN A 64 -5.57 -16.51 -12.24
CA GLN A 64 -4.79 -17.74 -12.24
C GLN A 64 -3.97 -17.88 -10.96
N ALA A 65 -3.51 -19.11 -10.72
CA ALA A 65 -2.63 -19.40 -9.59
C ALA A 65 -1.29 -18.69 -9.76
N GLY A 66 -0.86 -18.00 -8.70
CA GLY A 66 0.41 -17.29 -8.66
C GLY A 66 0.42 -15.89 -9.30
N ASP A 67 -0.74 -15.37 -9.71
CA ASP A 67 -0.84 -14.01 -10.30
C ASP A 67 -0.70 -12.91 -9.24
N PHE A 68 -1.00 -13.22 -7.96
CA PHE A 68 -0.92 -12.29 -6.83
C PHE A 68 -1.76 -11.02 -7.04
N LEU A 69 -3.06 -11.19 -7.35
CA LEU A 69 -4.00 -10.07 -7.42
C LEU A 69 -4.04 -9.32 -6.08
N ALA A 70 -4.10 -8.00 -6.13
CA ALA A 70 -4.15 -7.12 -4.96
C ALA A 70 -2.88 -7.17 -4.07
N ASP A 71 -1.68 -7.20 -4.68
CA ASP A 71 -0.39 -6.96 -3.99
C ASP A 71 -0.43 -5.57 -3.32
N ARG A 72 0.51 -5.30 -2.41
CA ARG A 72 0.51 -4.14 -1.48
C ARG A 72 0.32 -2.75 -2.11
N PHE A 73 0.74 -2.56 -3.36
CA PHE A 73 0.69 -1.29 -4.08
C PHE A 73 -0.26 -1.32 -5.27
N SER A 74 -1.02 -2.40 -5.42
CA SER A 74 -1.78 -2.70 -6.62
C SER A 74 -3.28 -2.59 -6.43
N LEU A 75 -3.77 -1.69 -5.56
CA LEU A 75 -5.19 -1.47 -5.31
C LEU A 75 -5.48 0.01 -5.13
N THR A 76 -6.45 0.53 -5.89
CA THR A 76 -6.99 1.89 -5.77
C THR A 76 -8.41 1.95 -6.33
N SER A 77 -9.05 3.11 -6.25
CA SER A 77 -10.35 3.40 -6.84
C SER A 77 -10.33 4.73 -7.59
N GLY A 78 -11.30 4.93 -8.47
CA GLY A 78 -11.52 6.17 -9.21
C GLY A 78 -12.72 6.05 -10.13
N ASP A 79 -13.28 7.14 -10.60
CA ASP A 79 -14.39 7.13 -11.59
C ASP A 79 -13.81 7.11 -13.02
N PHE A 80 -13.35 5.93 -13.46
CA PHE A 80 -12.65 5.78 -14.75
C PHE A 80 -13.57 5.85 -15.96
N ASN A 81 -14.87 5.64 -15.78
CA ASN A 81 -15.84 5.68 -16.86
C ASN A 81 -16.67 6.96 -16.88
N GLY A 82 -16.57 7.84 -15.88
CA GLY A 82 -17.25 9.11 -15.75
C GLY A 82 -18.73 8.99 -15.42
N ASP A 83 -19.17 7.89 -14.77
CA ASP A 83 -20.58 7.64 -14.44
C ASP A 83 -20.98 8.09 -13.03
N GLY A 84 -20.00 8.52 -12.22
CA GLY A 84 -20.18 9.05 -10.87
C GLY A 84 -20.15 8.01 -9.76
N PHE A 85 -19.78 6.77 -10.05
CA PHE A 85 -19.47 5.73 -9.09
C PHE A 85 -17.96 5.50 -9.06
N ALA A 86 -17.39 5.24 -7.91
CA ALA A 86 -16.00 4.83 -7.88
C ALA A 86 -15.87 3.39 -8.43
N ASP A 87 -14.89 3.17 -9.29
CA ASP A 87 -14.52 1.89 -9.86
C ASP A 87 -13.33 1.30 -9.09
N VAL A 88 -13.13 0.00 -9.13
CA VAL A 88 -11.98 -0.68 -8.52
C VAL A 88 -10.90 -0.91 -9.56
N LEU A 89 -9.68 -0.41 -9.32
CA LEU A 89 -8.48 -0.73 -10.11
C LEU A 89 -7.58 -1.64 -9.28
N VAL A 90 -7.29 -2.84 -9.79
CA VAL A 90 -6.50 -3.84 -9.10
C VAL A 90 -5.44 -4.45 -10.02
N GLY A 91 -4.20 -4.54 -9.56
CA GLY A 91 -3.09 -5.14 -10.28
C GLY A 91 -2.83 -6.59 -9.89
N ALA A 92 -2.29 -7.34 -10.85
CA ALA A 92 -1.79 -8.71 -10.71
C ALA A 92 -0.38 -8.77 -11.36
N PRO A 93 0.68 -8.41 -10.62
CA PRO A 93 2.01 -8.15 -11.20
C PRO A 93 2.71 -9.39 -11.76
N LEU A 94 2.31 -10.60 -11.35
CA LEU A 94 2.88 -11.84 -11.86
C LEU A 94 1.98 -12.56 -12.87
N ALA A 95 0.90 -11.92 -13.33
CA ALA A 95 0.08 -12.47 -14.40
C ALA A 95 0.85 -12.58 -15.72
N ASP A 96 0.52 -13.61 -16.50
CA ASP A 96 1.30 -14.03 -17.68
C ASP A 96 0.89 -13.35 -19.00
N GLY A 97 0.07 -12.28 -18.94
CA GLY A 97 -0.37 -11.52 -20.11
C GLY A 97 -1.39 -12.25 -20.99
N PRO A 98 -1.74 -11.69 -22.16
CA PRO A 98 -2.78 -12.26 -23.00
C PRO A 98 -2.40 -13.68 -23.45
N ALA A 99 -3.32 -14.64 -23.25
CA ALA A 99 -3.11 -16.06 -23.56
C ALA A 99 -1.90 -16.72 -22.84
N ASN A 100 -1.42 -16.15 -21.74
CA ASN A 100 -0.28 -16.62 -20.94
C ASN A 100 1.01 -16.77 -21.74
N ASP A 101 1.31 -15.82 -22.57
CA ASP A 101 2.50 -15.84 -23.42
C ASP A 101 3.60 -14.86 -22.99
N ARG A 102 3.39 -14.11 -21.91
CA ARG A 102 4.33 -13.13 -21.33
C ARG A 102 4.50 -13.40 -19.83
N THR A 103 5.24 -14.43 -19.48
CA THR A 103 5.47 -14.84 -18.07
C THR A 103 5.87 -13.65 -17.22
N ASP A 104 5.13 -13.44 -16.10
CA ASP A 104 5.30 -12.33 -15.15
C ASP A 104 5.27 -10.95 -15.82
N GLY A 105 4.63 -10.83 -16.99
CA GLY A 105 4.47 -9.54 -17.69
C GLY A 105 3.61 -8.55 -16.93
N GLY A 106 2.71 -9.09 -16.12
CA GLY A 106 1.77 -8.38 -15.26
C GLY A 106 0.51 -7.91 -15.99
N GLU A 107 -0.54 -7.76 -15.21
CA GLU A 107 -1.84 -7.28 -15.65
C GLU A 107 -2.42 -6.29 -14.63
N ALA A 108 -3.31 -5.41 -15.09
CA ALA A 108 -4.16 -4.59 -14.21
C ALA A 108 -5.61 -4.64 -14.72
N TYR A 109 -6.56 -4.62 -13.79
CA TYR A 109 -7.97 -4.80 -14.07
C TYR A 109 -8.79 -3.67 -13.49
N VAL A 110 -9.73 -3.14 -14.27
CA VAL A 110 -10.77 -2.23 -13.78
C VAL A 110 -12.10 -2.98 -13.71
N VAL A 111 -12.76 -2.85 -12.57
CA VAL A 111 -14.12 -3.34 -12.32
C VAL A 111 -14.99 -2.13 -12.01
N PHE A 112 -15.95 -1.83 -12.89
CA PHE A 112 -16.81 -0.68 -12.73
C PHE A 112 -17.76 -0.81 -11.54
N GLY A 113 -17.84 0.26 -10.75
CA GLY A 113 -18.78 0.44 -9.67
C GLY A 113 -20.23 0.52 -10.14
N GLY A 114 -21.13 0.80 -9.21
CA GLY A 114 -22.55 0.96 -9.53
C GLY A 114 -23.47 0.51 -8.41
N PRO A 115 -24.76 0.85 -8.47
CA PRO A 115 -25.70 0.65 -7.37
C PRO A 115 -25.94 -0.83 -6.99
N SER A 116 -25.31 -1.77 -7.69
CA SER A 116 -25.45 -3.21 -7.44
C SER A 116 -24.33 -3.97 -8.16
N LEU A 117 -23.27 -4.29 -7.45
CA LEU A 117 -22.24 -5.21 -7.93
C LEU A 117 -22.69 -6.68 -7.78
N PRO A 118 -22.22 -7.59 -8.65
CA PRO A 118 -22.42 -9.02 -8.42
C PRO A 118 -21.61 -9.45 -7.18
N PRO A 119 -22.12 -10.39 -6.36
CA PRO A 119 -21.42 -10.81 -5.15
C PRO A 119 -20.06 -11.49 -5.43
N VAL A 120 -19.87 -12.00 -6.64
CA VAL A 120 -18.63 -12.64 -7.09
C VAL A 120 -18.29 -12.16 -8.50
N ILE A 121 -17.02 -11.77 -8.66
CA ILE A 121 -16.38 -11.46 -9.94
C ILE A 121 -15.15 -12.35 -10.04
N ASP A 122 -15.22 -13.37 -10.89
CA ASP A 122 -14.11 -14.29 -11.14
C ASP A 122 -13.40 -13.89 -12.44
N LEU A 123 -12.20 -13.31 -12.34
CA LEU A 123 -11.45 -12.82 -13.49
C LEU A 123 -11.00 -13.93 -14.47
N ALA A 124 -11.00 -15.20 -14.02
CA ALA A 124 -10.76 -16.34 -14.92
C ALA A 124 -11.96 -16.67 -15.82
N GLU A 125 -13.17 -16.38 -15.35
CA GLU A 125 -14.41 -16.74 -16.04
C GLU A 125 -15.10 -15.56 -16.72
N ARG A 126 -14.91 -14.36 -16.16
CA ARG A 126 -15.50 -13.10 -16.64
C ARG A 126 -14.39 -12.07 -16.83
N ALA A 127 -14.30 -11.51 -18.04
CA ALA A 127 -13.44 -10.37 -18.26
C ALA A 127 -13.81 -9.20 -17.33
N ALA A 128 -12.82 -8.51 -16.78
CA ALA A 128 -12.98 -7.20 -16.17
C ALA A 128 -13.56 -6.21 -17.20
N ASP A 129 -14.02 -5.05 -16.74
CA ASP A 129 -14.53 -4.01 -17.64
C ASP A 129 -13.39 -3.44 -18.50
N LEU A 130 -12.18 -3.29 -17.91
CA LEU A 130 -10.93 -3.08 -18.64
C LEU A 130 -9.85 -4.04 -18.12
N THR A 131 -9.02 -4.58 -19.03
CA THR A 131 -7.78 -5.29 -18.70
C THR A 131 -6.61 -4.66 -19.39
N LEU A 132 -5.57 -4.26 -18.64
CA LEU A 132 -4.28 -3.83 -19.18
C LEU A 132 -3.32 -5.02 -19.15
N PHE A 133 -2.58 -5.21 -20.26
CA PHE A 133 -1.55 -6.25 -20.37
C PHE A 133 -0.16 -5.62 -20.47
N GLY A 134 0.79 -6.13 -19.68
CA GLY A 134 2.19 -5.70 -19.71
C GLY A 134 2.86 -5.88 -21.07
N GLN A 135 3.94 -5.13 -21.31
CA GLN A 135 4.59 -5.06 -22.62
C GLN A 135 5.41 -6.30 -22.93
N GLU A 136 6.26 -6.71 -21.99
CA GLU A 136 7.18 -7.83 -22.16
C GLU A 136 7.12 -8.78 -20.94
N ALA A 137 7.67 -9.98 -21.07
CA ALA A 137 7.82 -10.89 -19.95
C ALA A 137 8.72 -10.27 -18.86
N ASP A 138 8.44 -10.55 -17.60
CA ASP A 138 9.16 -10.07 -16.41
C ASP A 138 9.02 -8.55 -16.16
N ASP A 139 8.11 -7.80 -16.82
CA ASP A 139 7.93 -6.35 -16.62
C ASP A 139 7.19 -6.03 -15.32
N ASN A 140 6.33 -6.92 -14.85
CA ASN A 140 5.47 -6.77 -13.67
C ASN A 140 4.53 -5.54 -13.75
N LEU A 141 3.80 -5.36 -14.84
CA LEU A 141 2.74 -4.33 -14.92
C LEU A 141 1.69 -4.56 -13.81
N GLY A 142 1.17 -3.48 -13.22
CA GLY A 142 0.23 -3.57 -12.12
C GLY A 142 0.89 -3.87 -10.76
N PHE A 143 2.22 -3.82 -10.65
CA PHE A 143 2.90 -3.84 -9.34
C PHE A 143 2.49 -2.66 -8.46
N THR A 144 2.26 -1.51 -9.07
CA THR A 144 1.61 -0.35 -8.45
C THR A 144 0.54 0.16 -9.41
N VAL A 145 -0.55 0.67 -8.85
CA VAL A 145 -1.62 1.33 -9.60
C VAL A 145 -2.00 2.64 -8.93
N ALA A 146 -2.50 3.58 -9.71
CA ALA A 146 -3.00 4.86 -9.23
C ALA A 146 -4.14 5.37 -10.13
N SER A 147 -4.88 6.35 -9.65
CA SER A 147 -5.99 7.02 -10.35
C SER A 147 -5.83 8.53 -10.26
N GLY A 148 -6.32 9.25 -11.25
CA GLY A 148 -6.40 10.71 -11.27
C GLY A 148 -6.59 11.25 -12.68
N ASP A 149 -7.16 12.45 -12.80
CA ASP A 149 -7.41 13.15 -14.09
C ASP A 149 -6.14 13.84 -14.58
N VAL A 150 -5.19 13.06 -15.15
CA VAL A 150 -3.89 13.60 -15.57
C VAL A 150 -3.95 14.29 -16.95
N ASN A 151 -5.07 14.12 -17.68
CA ASN A 151 -5.30 14.76 -18.97
C ASN A 151 -6.22 15.99 -18.89
N GLY A 152 -6.89 16.24 -17.75
CA GLY A 152 -7.73 17.41 -17.50
C GLY A 152 -9.09 17.36 -18.19
N ASP A 153 -9.64 16.17 -18.46
CA ASP A 153 -10.95 16.01 -19.09
C ASP A 153 -12.11 15.81 -18.08
N GLY A 154 -11.79 15.69 -16.81
CA GLY A 154 -12.73 15.56 -15.69
C GLY A 154 -13.14 14.13 -15.39
N VAL A 155 -12.43 13.13 -15.91
CA VAL A 155 -12.60 11.71 -15.64
C VAL A 155 -11.27 11.13 -15.17
N ASP A 156 -11.27 10.28 -14.16
CA ASP A 156 -10.03 9.67 -13.67
C ASP A 156 -9.39 8.75 -14.71
N ASP A 157 -8.08 8.82 -14.84
CA ASP A 157 -7.27 7.99 -15.73
C ASP A 157 -6.71 6.78 -14.97
N VAL A 158 -6.56 5.66 -15.67
CA VAL A 158 -5.95 4.44 -15.15
C VAL A 158 -4.44 4.53 -15.28
N LEU A 159 -3.73 4.49 -14.16
CA LEU A 159 -2.27 4.50 -14.11
C LEU A 159 -1.75 3.15 -13.58
N ALA A 160 -0.72 2.60 -14.24
CA ALA A 160 -0.11 1.34 -13.83
C ALA A 160 1.41 1.37 -13.98
N GLY A 161 2.12 0.94 -12.93
CA GLY A 161 3.57 0.84 -12.90
C GLY A 161 4.06 -0.55 -13.30
N ALA A 162 5.17 -0.61 -14.04
CA ALA A 162 5.89 -1.80 -14.43
C ALA A 162 7.37 -1.64 -14.03
N ARG A 163 7.68 -1.99 -12.80
CA ARG A 163 8.98 -1.68 -12.16
C ARG A 163 10.20 -2.30 -12.85
N PHE A 164 10.03 -3.39 -13.59
CA PHE A 164 11.13 -4.06 -14.29
C PHE A 164 11.13 -3.81 -15.80
N ALA A 165 10.21 -2.97 -16.30
CA ALA A 165 10.15 -2.64 -17.71
C ALA A 165 11.52 -2.19 -18.24
N ALA A 166 11.86 -2.65 -19.46
CA ALA A 166 13.09 -2.28 -20.12
C ALA A 166 12.90 -1.03 -20.98
N ASN A 167 13.92 -0.17 -21.07
CA ASN A 167 13.89 1.01 -21.93
C ASN A 167 15.16 1.13 -22.77
N GLY A 168 15.03 1.08 -24.09
CA GLY A 168 16.15 1.30 -25.02
C GLY A 168 17.30 0.30 -24.87
N GLY A 169 17.01 -0.93 -24.38
CA GLY A 169 18.00 -1.97 -24.11
C GLY A 169 18.65 -1.88 -22.72
N ARG A 170 18.21 -0.94 -21.88
CA ARG A 170 18.52 -0.86 -20.43
C ARG A 170 17.50 -1.73 -19.70
N ALA A 171 17.95 -2.69 -18.91
CA ALA A 171 17.07 -3.62 -18.18
C ALA A 171 16.60 -2.99 -16.87
N SER A 172 15.36 -3.31 -16.48
CA SER A 172 14.77 -2.93 -15.18
C SER A 172 14.88 -1.43 -14.87
N VAL A 173 14.73 -0.63 -15.91
CA VAL A 173 14.66 0.84 -15.78
C VAL A 173 13.37 1.22 -15.06
N GLY A 174 12.30 0.49 -15.39
CA GLY A 174 10.94 0.73 -14.94
C GLY A 174 10.19 1.77 -15.79
N ALA A 175 8.89 1.72 -15.71
CA ALA A 175 8.00 2.64 -16.42
C ALA A 175 6.65 2.76 -15.71
N ALA A 176 5.94 3.86 -15.98
CA ALA A 176 4.52 4.03 -15.71
C ALA A 176 3.76 4.18 -17.04
N TYR A 177 2.56 3.65 -17.09
CA TYR A 177 1.66 3.72 -18.23
C TYR A 177 0.33 4.31 -17.80
N ALA A 178 -0.32 5.07 -18.69
CA ALA A 178 -1.69 5.53 -18.50
C ALA A 178 -2.59 5.11 -19.66
N VAL A 179 -3.83 4.78 -19.32
CA VAL A 179 -4.96 4.67 -20.24
C VAL A 179 -6.01 5.68 -19.77
N TYR A 180 -6.35 6.62 -20.64
CA TYR A 180 -7.26 7.70 -20.26
C TYR A 180 -8.68 7.22 -20.08
N GLY A 181 -9.31 7.75 -19.02
CA GLY A 181 -10.69 7.48 -18.67
C GLY A 181 -11.70 7.96 -19.69
N GLY A 182 -12.95 7.63 -19.45
CA GLY A 182 -14.05 8.13 -20.27
C GLY A 182 -15.15 7.11 -20.49
N PRO A 183 -16.32 7.55 -21.03
CA PRO A 183 -17.53 6.74 -21.14
C PRO A 183 -17.42 5.55 -22.11
N ASP A 184 -16.40 5.49 -22.92
CA ASP A 184 -16.13 4.39 -23.87
C ASP A 184 -14.97 3.51 -23.37
N LEU A 185 -14.45 3.74 -22.14
CA LEU A 185 -13.39 2.92 -21.54
C LEU A 185 -13.86 1.48 -21.39
N GLY A 186 -13.01 0.52 -21.74
CA GLY A 186 -13.29 -0.90 -21.52
C GLY A 186 -12.64 -1.84 -22.51
N GLY A 187 -12.80 -3.15 -22.26
CA GLY A 187 -12.21 -4.20 -23.07
C GLY A 187 -10.78 -4.53 -22.66
N ALA A 188 -9.84 -4.50 -23.60
CA ALA A 188 -8.44 -4.82 -23.32
C ALA A 188 -7.52 -3.79 -23.97
N SER A 189 -6.49 -3.38 -23.23
CA SER A 189 -5.41 -2.50 -23.69
C SER A 189 -4.09 -3.23 -23.56
N ASP A 190 -3.47 -3.54 -24.70
CA ASP A 190 -2.18 -4.23 -24.76
C ASP A 190 -1.05 -3.21 -24.97
N ILE A 191 -0.20 -3.04 -23.97
CA ILE A 191 0.91 -2.07 -24.01
C ILE A 191 1.93 -2.45 -25.08
N ALA A 192 2.11 -3.75 -25.37
CA ALA A 192 3.00 -4.19 -26.46
C ALA A 192 2.50 -3.75 -27.84
N ASP A 193 1.19 -3.58 -28.01
CA ASP A 193 0.57 -3.08 -29.24
C ASP A 193 0.48 -1.55 -29.28
N GLY A 194 0.94 -0.85 -28.21
CA GLY A 194 0.91 0.60 -28.12
C GLY A 194 -0.51 1.17 -27.92
N GLN A 195 -1.32 0.49 -27.12
CA GLN A 195 -2.73 0.86 -26.88
C GLN A 195 -2.91 1.78 -25.65
N GLN A 196 -1.83 2.09 -24.92
CA GLN A 196 -1.82 3.09 -23.86
C GLN A 196 -1.74 4.51 -24.46
N ASP A 197 -2.26 5.49 -23.71
CA ASP A 197 -2.22 6.91 -24.08
C ASP A 197 -0.90 7.57 -23.69
N LEU A 198 -0.33 7.18 -22.53
CA LEU A 198 0.92 7.71 -22.01
C LEU A 198 1.87 6.59 -21.59
N THR A 199 3.17 6.80 -21.84
CA THR A 199 4.27 6.04 -21.27
C THR A 199 5.28 6.99 -20.65
N ILE A 200 5.62 6.82 -19.38
CA ILE A 200 6.74 7.51 -18.72
C ILE A 200 7.79 6.46 -18.41
N ALA A 201 8.92 6.49 -19.10
CA ALA A 201 10.01 5.54 -18.92
C ALA A 201 11.13 6.15 -18.10
N GLY A 202 11.68 5.39 -17.19
CA GLY A 202 12.82 5.77 -16.37
C GLY A 202 14.10 6.04 -17.17
N ASP A 203 15.13 6.55 -16.48
CA ASP A 203 16.37 7.01 -17.08
C ASP A 203 17.53 5.99 -16.99
N ASP A 204 17.75 5.34 -15.85
CA ASP A 204 18.88 4.43 -15.66
C ASP A 204 18.49 2.98 -15.33
N ALA A 205 19.39 2.06 -15.68
CA ALA A 205 19.15 0.63 -15.49
C ALA A 205 19.22 0.24 -14.01
N GLY A 206 18.18 -0.41 -13.51
CA GLY A 206 18.10 -0.87 -12.13
C GLY A 206 17.46 0.11 -11.16
N ASP A 207 16.96 1.25 -11.62
CA ASP A 207 16.32 2.27 -10.79
C ASP A 207 14.89 1.93 -10.38
N TYR A 208 14.23 1.06 -11.17
CA TYR A 208 12.87 0.57 -10.89
C TYR A 208 11.82 1.69 -10.85
N TRP A 209 11.84 2.63 -11.81
CA TRP A 209 10.79 3.64 -11.92
C TRP A 209 9.40 2.99 -12.11
N GLY A 210 8.37 3.55 -11.48
CA GLY A 210 7.07 2.90 -11.38
C GLY A 210 7.00 1.84 -10.28
N PHE A 211 7.98 1.81 -9.37
CA PHE A 211 7.87 1.05 -8.11
C PHE A 211 6.80 1.63 -7.19
N ALA A 212 6.70 2.95 -7.12
CA ALA A 212 5.61 3.67 -6.48
C ALA A 212 5.00 4.65 -7.49
N LEU A 213 3.69 4.87 -7.42
CA LEU A 213 2.94 5.70 -8.35
C LEU A 213 1.76 6.35 -7.62
N THR A 214 1.52 7.62 -7.88
CA THR A 214 0.30 8.35 -7.47
C THR A 214 0.00 9.45 -8.48
N ALA A 215 -1.20 10.01 -8.44
CA ALA A 215 -1.56 11.23 -9.17
C ALA A 215 -2.12 12.26 -8.19
N ALA A 216 -1.85 13.54 -8.44
CA ALA A 216 -2.24 14.61 -7.53
C ALA A 216 -2.00 15.98 -8.19
N ASP A 217 -2.82 16.98 -7.88
CA ASP A 217 -2.65 18.38 -8.35
C ASP A 217 -1.64 19.14 -7.48
N VAL A 218 -0.35 18.78 -7.62
CA VAL A 218 0.73 19.39 -6.80
C VAL A 218 1.10 20.80 -7.24
N ASN A 219 0.59 21.24 -8.38
CA ASN A 219 0.85 22.59 -8.89
C ASN A 219 -0.35 23.56 -8.73
N GLY A 220 -1.55 23.06 -8.41
CA GLY A 220 -2.77 23.83 -8.16
C GLY A 220 -3.45 24.33 -9.43
N ASP A 221 -3.28 23.64 -10.56
CA ASP A 221 -3.90 24.05 -11.83
C ASP A 221 -5.23 23.33 -12.15
N GLY A 222 -5.62 22.38 -11.29
CA GLY A 222 -6.85 21.60 -11.37
C GLY A 222 -6.75 20.37 -12.27
N ILE A 223 -5.54 19.95 -12.61
CA ILE A 223 -5.23 18.75 -13.38
C ILE A 223 -4.21 17.94 -12.57
N ASP A 224 -4.46 16.66 -12.37
CA ASP A 224 -3.56 15.82 -11.60
C ASP A 224 -2.23 15.60 -12.33
N ASP A 225 -1.14 15.69 -11.57
CA ASP A 225 0.21 15.43 -12.05
C ASP A 225 0.58 13.96 -11.82
N VAL A 226 1.41 13.35 -12.68
CA VAL A 226 1.89 11.98 -12.49
C VAL A 226 3.15 12.01 -11.64
N ILE A 227 3.10 11.38 -10.47
CA ILE A 227 4.22 11.25 -9.55
C ILE A 227 4.67 9.79 -9.54
N LEU A 228 5.92 9.54 -9.94
CA LEU A 228 6.47 8.19 -9.99
C LEU A 228 7.79 8.07 -9.24
N GLY A 229 7.96 6.96 -8.53
CA GLY A 229 9.12 6.65 -7.71
C GLY A 229 10.01 5.58 -8.34
N GLY A 230 11.32 5.82 -8.29
CA GLY A 230 12.37 4.85 -8.57
C GLY A 230 13.10 4.50 -7.26
N SER A 231 12.66 3.42 -6.59
CA SER A 231 13.13 3.11 -5.23
C SER A 231 14.62 2.76 -5.13
N SER A 232 15.24 2.35 -6.23
CA SER A 232 16.66 2.02 -6.30
C SER A 232 17.49 3.05 -7.07
N ALA A 233 16.91 4.21 -7.42
CA ALA A 233 17.69 5.27 -8.07
C ALA A 233 18.84 5.76 -7.19
N ASP A 234 20.01 5.98 -7.82
CA ASP A 234 21.28 6.23 -7.12
C ASP A 234 21.50 7.69 -6.69
N GLY A 235 20.42 8.50 -6.70
CA GLY A 235 20.45 9.90 -6.32
C GLY A 235 21.27 10.79 -7.27
N PRO A 236 21.58 12.06 -6.91
CA PRO A 236 22.21 12.99 -7.83
C PRO A 236 23.56 12.49 -8.32
N GLY A 237 23.70 12.32 -9.67
CA GLY A 237 24.94 11.93 -10.31
C GLY A 237 25.42 10.52 -9.96
N ASP A 238 24.52 9.62 -9.58
CA ASP A 238 24.73 8.21 -9.22
C ASP A 238 25.73 8.01 -8.06
N GLU A 239 25.76 9.00 -7.15
CA GLU A 239 26.70 8.99 -6.02
C GLU A 239 26.13 8.37 -4.73
N ARG A 240 24.80 8.14 -4.67
CA ARG A 240 24.08 7.62 -3.49
C ARG A 240 23.29 6.36 -3.83
N HIS A 241 23.97 5.22 -3.83
CA HIS A 241 23.43 3.93 -4.21
C HIS A 241 22.15 3.58 -3.46
N ASP A 242 21.08 3.24 -4.21
CA ASP A 242 19.73 2.90 -3.71
C ASP A 242 19.15 3.98 -2.76
N ALA A 243 19.50 5.26 -2.95
CA ALA A 243 18.88 6.34 -2.16
C ALA A 243 17.41 6.51 -2.49
N GLY A 244 17.06 6.20 -3.73
CA GLY A 244 15.74 6.39 -4.34
C GLY A 244 15.54 7.83 -4.85
N SER A 245 14.59 7.96 -5.76
CA SER A 245 14.17 9.26 -6.31
C SER A 245 12.69 9.25 -6.68
N VAL A 246 12.09 10.44 -6.70
CA VAL A 246 10.70 10.68 -7.10
C VAL A 246 10.70 11.72 -8.22
N ALA A 247 9.98 11.46 -9.32
CA ALA A 247 9.79 12.39 -10.42
C ALA A 247 8.35 12.87 -10.48
N VAL A 248 8.16 14.18 -10.74
CA VAL A 248 6.86 14.82 -10.97
C VAL A 248 6.77 15.21 -12.44
N VAL A 249 5.79 14.66 -13.14
CA VAL A 249 5.46 14.99 -14.54
C VAL A 249 4.10 15.68 -14.55
N LEU A 250 4.09 16.97 -14.92
CA LEU A 250 2.87 17.76 -14.86
C LEU A 250 1.81 17.27 -15.84
N GLY A 251 0.58 17.17 -15.34
CA GLY A 251 -0.62 16.90 -16.10
C GLY A 251 -0.97 18.01 -17.08
N SER A 252 -1.66 17.70 -18.12
CA SER A 252 -2.21 18.69 -19.05
C SER A 252 -3.07 18.05 -20.13
N GLY A 253 -3.99 18.80 -20.75
CA GLY A 253 -4.78 18.36 -21.91
C GLY A 253 -3.98 17.97 -23.16
N GLU A 254 -2.65 18.12 -23.14
CA GLU A 254 -1.74 17.70 -24.21
C GLU A 254 -0.79 16.57 -23.75
N LEU A 255 -0.90 16.12 -22.49
CA LEU A 255 -0.10 15.03 -21.97
C LEU A 255 -0.42 13.76 -22.75
N GLY A 256 0.59 13.01 -23.17
CA GLY A 256 0.41 11.76 -23.91
C GLY A 256 1.63 11.32 -24.68
N GLY A 257 1.54 10.14 -25.28
CA GLY A 257 2.65 9.53 -26.02
C GLY A 257 3.74 8.98 -25.10
N ARG A 258 5.02 9.30 -25.39
CA ARG A 258 6.14 8.76 -24.62
C ARG A 258 7.03 9.85 -24.07
N ILE A 259 7.30 9.79 -22.77
CA ILE A 259 8.28 10.60 -22.03
C ILE A 259 9.42 9.67 -21.59
N ASP A 260 10.67 10.03 -21.81
CA ASP A 260 11.87 9.34 -21.32
C ASP A 260 12.58 10.27 -20.33
N LEU A 261 12.56 9.95 -19.03
CA LEU A 261 13.08 10.84 -17.98
C LEU A 261 14.56 11.20 -18.17
N GLY A 262 15.31 10.36 -18.88
CA GLY A 262 16.71 10.65 -19.24
C GLY A 262 16.87 11.65 -20.39
N LEU A 263 15.82 11.91 -21.17
CA LEU A 263 15.83 12.82 -22.32
C LEU A 263 14.92 14.03 -22.11
N ASP A 264 13.78 13.80 -21.47
CA ASP A 264 12.71 14.77 -21.21
C ASP A 264 12.64 14.98 -19.69
N PRO A 265 13.39 15.95 -19.13
CA PRO A 265 13.46 16.12 -17.68
C PRO A 265 12.07 16.42 -17.10
N PRO A 266 11.68 15.76 -16.00
CA PRO A 266 10.41 16.04 -15.32
C PRO A 266 10.40 17.44 -14.71
N HIS A 267 9.23 17.89 -14.23
CA HIS A 267 9.10 19.19 -13.57
C HIS A 267 9.96 19.25 -12.29
N LEU A 268 9.91 18.22 -11.46
CA LEU A 268 10.70 18.10 -10.24
C LEU A 268 11.28 16.69 -10.14
N VAL A 269 12.52 16.58 -9.62
CA VAL A 269 13.07 15.33 -9.11
C VAL A 269 13.41 15.52 -7.63
N VAL A 270 12.85 14.68 -6.76
CA VAL A 270 13.22 14.61 -5.34
C VAL A 270 14.17 13.44 -5.16
N HIS A 271 15.36 13.69 -4.61
CA HIS A 271 16.36 12.65 -4.36
C HIS A 271 16.41 12.26 -2.89
N GLY A 272 16.47 10.96 -2.60
CA GLY A 272 16.59 10.40 -1.27
C GLY A 272 17.83 10.90 -0.53
N ALA A 273 17.75 10.94 0.81
CA ALA A 273 18.76 11.60 1.62
C ALA A 273 20.09 10.83 1.70
N ARG A 274 20.04 9.49 1.72
CA ARG A 274 21.22 8.63 1.93
C ARG A 274 21.15 7.35 1.11
N ALA A 275 22.30 6.77 0.88
CA ALA A 275 22.38 5.45 0.27
C ALA A 275 21.63 4.40 1.09
N GLY A 276 20.76 3.63 0.43
CA GLY A 276 19.97 2.57 1.03
C GLY A 276 18.69 3.02 1.76
N ASP A 277 18.32 4.30 1.70
CA ASP A 277 17.03 4.80 2.26
C ASP A 277 15.84 4.30 1.44
N THR A 278 16.04 4.00 0.13
CA THR A 278 15.03 3.49 -0.82
C THR A 278 13.76 4.35 -0.87
N LEU A 279 13.92 5.66 -1.07
CA LEU A 279 12.80 6.60 -1.23
C LEU A 279 12.24 6.54 -2.67
N PRO A 280 10.92 6.49 -2.90
CA PRO A 280 9.89 6.19 -1.92
C PRO A 280 9.68 4.67 -1.79
N ASN A 281 9.31 4.20 -0.60
CA ASN A 281 8.71 2.87 -0.48
C ASN A 281 7.24 2.92 -0.87
N PHE A 282 6.52 3.93 -0.37
CA PHE A 282 5.19 4.33 -0.78
C PHE A 282 5.09 5.85 -0.76
N MET A 283 4.06 6.40 -1.42
CA MET A 283 3.78 7.83 -1.45
C MET A 283 2.28 8.11 -1.57
N ALA A 284 1.89 9.25 -1.03
CA ALA A 284 0.56 9.83 -1.12
C ALA A 284 0.68 11.33 -1.35
N ALA A 285 -0.41 11.99 -1.65
CA ALA A 285 -0.47 13.44 -1.75
C ALA A 285 -1.75 13.97 -1.10
N GLY A 286 -1.71 15.20 -0.60
CA GLY A 286 -2.83 15.91 0.01
C GLY A 286 -2.43 17.32 0.41
N ASP A 287 -3.40 18.21 0.59
CA ASP A 287 -3.19 19.61 1.00
C ASP A 287 -2.88 19.67 2.51
N LEU A 288 -1.61 19.32 2.86
CA LEU A 288 -1.16 19.18 4.25
C LEU A 288 -0.86 20.52 4.93
N ASP A 289 -0.80 21.63 4.18
CA ASP A 289 -0.60 22.97 4.75
C ASP A 289 -1.79 23.93 4.53
N GLY A 290 -2.83 23.51 3.83
CA GLY A 290 -4.07 24.26 3.63
C GLY A 290 -3.91 25.40 2.61
N ASP A 291 -2.93 25.34 1.69
CA ASP A 291 -2.72 26.39 0.69
C ASP A 291 -3.47 26.12 -0.63
N GLY A 292 -4.12 24.96 -0.77
CA GLY A 292 -4.91 24.51 -1.90
C GLY A 292 -4.11 23.82 -2.99
N ARG A 293 -2.88 23.42 -2.70
CA ARG A 293 -2.04 22.52 -3.50
C ARG A 293 -1.75 21.28 -2.70
N GLU A 294 -1.53 20.18 -3.38
CA GLU A 294 -1.22 18.93 -2.68
C GLU A 294 0.28 18.78 -2.47
N GLU A 295 0.69 18.47 -1.23
CA GLU A 295 2.05 18.10 -0.88
C GLU A 295 2.27 16.61 -1.09
N LEU A 296 3.51 16.25 -1.46
CA LEU A 296 3.92 14.84 -1.51
C LEU A 296 4.30 14.35 -0.13
N LEU A 297 3.67 13.28 0.34
CA LEU A 297 4.06 12.51 1.52
C LEU A 297 4.83 11.26 1.07
N LEU A 298 6.13 11.22 1.35
CA LEU A 298 7.06 10.20 0.84
C LEU A 298 7.61 9.33 1.98
N GLY A 299 7.41 8.02 1.91
CA GLY A 299 7.89 7.06 2.89
C GLY A 299 9.31 6.54 2.59
N ALA A 300 10.16 6.46 3.63
CA ALA A 300 11.51 5.91 3.57
C ALA A 300 11.77 5.01 4.80
N PRO A 301 11.23 3.78 4.85
CA PRO A 301 11.25 2.94 6.05
C PRO A 301 12.64 2.42 6.42
N PHE A 302 13.61 2.49 5.50
CA PHE A 302 14.98 2.05 5.77
C PHE A 302 15.91 3.19 6.20
N ALA A 303 15.40 4.42 6.28
CA ALA A 303 16.18 5.58 6.67
C ALA A 303 16.71 5.46 8.12
N ASP A 304 18.01 5.79 8.33
CA ASP A 304 18.66 5.80 9.65
C ASP A 304 19.20 7.18 10.02
N ARG A 305 19.17 8.12 9.10
CA ARG A 305 19.73 9.48 9.21
C ARG A 305 21.19 9.53 9.69
N GLY A 306 21.91 8.40 9.61
CA GLY A 306 23.30 8.25 10.04
C GLY A 306 23.50 8.15 11.55
N ASP A 307 22.43 7.92 12.29
CA ASP A 307 22.46 7.60 13.72
C ASP A 307 22.35 6.09 13.91
N PRO A 308 23.41 5.41 14.38
CA PRO A 308 23.36 3.96 14.56
C PRO A 308 22.38 3.51 15.66
N THR A 309 21.88 4.41 16.49
CA THR A 309 20.81 4.12 17.47
C THR A 309 19.43 4.11 16.81
N LYS A 310 19.32 4.71 15.63
CA LYS A 310 18.13 4.82 14.79
C LYS A 310 18.22 3.97 13.51
N GLU A 311 19.03 2.89 13.52
CA GLU A 311 19.17 2.00 12.35
C GLU A 311 17.79 1.52 11.88
N ARG A 312 17.39 1.92 10.65
CA ARG A 312 16.09 1.59 10.06
C ARG A 312 14.89 2.01 10.92
N ALA A 313 15.03 3.07 11.71
CA ALA A 313 13.87 3.64 12.41
C ALA A 313 12.81 4.15 11.42
N GLY A 314 13.25 4.46 10.19
CA GLY A 314 12.41 4.98 9.13
C GLY A 314 12.21 6.50 9.21
N ALA A 315 11.70 7.04 8.14
CA ALA A 315 11.32 8.44 8.03
C ALA A 315 10.18 8.61 7.02
N ALA A 316 9.42 9.71 7.15
CA ALA A 316 8.58 10.22 6.10
C ALA A 316 8.93 11.68 5.81
N TYR A 317 8.67 12.14 4.59
CA TYR A 317 8.98 13.50 4.16
C TYR A 317 7.75 14.12 3.52
N ILE A 318 7.37 15.34 3.97
CA ILE A 318 6.36 16.16 3.32
C ILE A 318 7.09 17.16 2.44
N VAL A 319 6.85 17.12 1.13
CA VAL A 319 7.56 17.91 0.12
C VAL A 319 6.58 18.80 -0.62
N HIS A 320 6.79 20.13 -0.52
CA HIS A 320 6.04 21.10 -1.30
C HIS A 320 6.63 21.19 -2.73
N VAL A 321 5.79 21.04 -3.73
CA VAL A 321 6.21 21.17 -5.14
C VAL A 321 6.20 22.64 -5.55
N SER A 322 7.37 23.16 -5.91
CA SER A 322 7.50 24.56 -6.32
C SER A 322 7.10 24.80 -7.78
N ASP A 323 6.65 26.02 -8.12
CA ASP A 323 6.32 26.43 -9.50
C ASP A 323 7.52 26.38 -10.47
N THR A 324 8.73 26.23 -9.97
CA THR A 324 9.95 26.21 -10.79
C THR A 324 10.47 24.79 -10.92
N ALA A 325 10.61 24.34 -12.16
CA ALA A 325 11.27 23.07 -12.47
C ALA A 325 12.67 22.97 -11.84
N GLY A 326 13.01 21.78 -11.33
CA GLY A 326 14.31 21.59 -10.67
C GLY A 326 14.50 20.25 -10.01
N SER A 327 15.37 20.23 -9.01
CA SER A 327 15.58 19.07 -8.15
C SER A 327 15.67 19.47 -6.68
N LEU A 328 15.14 18.63 -5.82
CA LEU A 328 15.22 18.73 -4.37
C LEU A 328 16.05 17.57 -3.84
N ASP A 329 17.13 17.89 -3.13
CA ASP A 329 17.99 16.88 -2.48
C ASP A 329 17.70 16.84 -0.98
N LEU A 330 17.07 15.78 -0.49
CA LEU A 330 16.72 15.61 0.91
C LEU A 330 17.95 15.52 1.83
N ALA A 331 19.16 15.23 1.30
CA ALA A 331 20.41 15.31 2.05
C ALA A 331 20.82 16.75 2.37
N SER A 332 20.41 17.74 1.55
CA SER A 332 20.86 19.13 1.68
C SER A 332 20.10 19.92 2.76
N GLY A 333 18.91 19.44 3.17
CA GLY A 333 18.03 20.09 4.15
C GLY A 333 17.34 21.35 3.62
N GLY A 334 16.04 21.51 3.96
CA GLY A 334 15.21 22.64 3.60
C GLY A 334 14.29 22.37 2.38
N GLY A 335 13.10 23.00 2.39
CA GLY A 335 12.07 22.79 1.37
C GLY A 335 11.20 21.56 1.62
N PHE A 336 11.29 20.96 2.80
CA PHE A 336 10.47 19.82 3.21
C PHE A 336 10.35 19.73 4.74
N THR A 337 9.31 19.05 5.23
CA THR A 337 9.20 18.59 6.61
C THR A 337 9.65 17.13 6.68
N SER A 338 10.46 16.78 7.69
CA SER A 338 10.85 15.38 7.92
C SER A 338 10.23 14.85 9.21
N ILE A 339 9.60 13.66 9.14
CA ILE A 339 9.08 12.89 10.27
C ILE A 339 10.06 11.74 10.50
N VAL A 340 10.63 11.63 11.70
CA VAL A 340 11.71 10.67 12.01
C VAL A 340 11.22 9.64 13.01
N GLY A 341 11.40 8.36 12.70
CA GLY A 341 11.02 7.24 13.54
C GLY A 341 11.61 7.28 14.95
N ALA A 342 10.87 6.72 15.91
CA ALA A 342 11.23 6.75 17.31
C ALA A 342 12.34 5.77 17.63
N ASP A 343 12.15 4.52 17.32
CA ASP A 343 12.97 3.43 17.75
C ASP A 343 13.63 2.69 16.57
N ARG A 344 14.62 1.89 16.92
CA ARG A 344 15.41 1.15 15.95
C ARG A 344 14.56 0.05 15.30
N ARG A 345 14.49 0.04 13.95
CA ARG A 345 13.79 -0.95 13.12
C ARG A 345 12.27 -0.85 13.10
N ASP A 346 11.69 0.21 13.58
CA ASP A 346 10.23 0.41 13.50
C ASP A 346 9.73 0.56 12.06
N GLY A 347 10.63 1.04 11.15
CA GLY A 347 10.30 1.15 9.74
C GLY A 347 9.23 2.20 9.44
N LEU A 348 9.25 3.35 10.15
CA LEU A 348 8.32 4.45 9.89
C LEU A 348 8.33 4.86 8.42
N GLY A 349 7.16 5.09 7.84
CA GLY A 349 7.02 5.40 6.41
C GLY A 349 7.03 4.16 5.52
N PHE A 350 6.71 2.98 6.09
CA PHE A 350 6.52 1.78 5.28
C PHE A 350 5.34 1.94 4.32
N PHE A 351 4.22 2.44 4.81
CA PHE A 351 3.09 2.91 4.04
C PHE A 351 2.68 4.30 4.52
N VAL A 352 2.10 5.11 3.64
CA VAL A 352 1.62 6.46 3.98
C VAL A 352 0.28 6.72 3.28
N ALA A 353 -0.56 7.56 3.90
CA ALA A 353 -1.81 8.05 3.33
C ALA A 353 -2.03 9.50 3.79
N THR A 354 -2.92 10.20 3.13
CA THR A 354 -3.33 11.57 3.47
C THR A 354 -4.84 11.66 3.56
N GLY A 355 -5.36 12.61 4.32
CA GLY A 355 -6.78 12.92 4.38
C GLY A 355 -7.17 13.71 5.61
N ASP A 356 -8.25 14.49 5.54
CA ASP A 356 -8.77 15.29 6.64
C ASP A 356 -9.46 14.41 7.70
N VAL A 357 -8.65 13.76 8.56
CA VAL A 357 -9.17 12.85 9.60
C VAL A 357 -9.62 13.57 10.86
N ASN A 358 -9.38 14.89 10.96
CA ASN A 358 -9.84 15.69 12.10
C ASN A 358 -11.07 16.55 11.78
N GLY A 359 -11.39 16.80 10.51
CA GLY A 359 -12.54 17.56 10.01
C GLY A 359 -12.30 19.07 10.02
N ASP A 360 -11.04 19.55 9.89
CA ASP A 360 -10.72 20.97 9.89
C ASP A 360 -10.53 21.57 8.49
N GLY A 361 -10.55 20.73 7.46
CA GLY A 361 -10.45 21.10 6.04
C GLY A 361 -9.01 21.16 5.52
N ILE A 362 -8.04 20.68 6.28
CA ILE A 362 -6.64 20.48 5.90
C ILE A 362 -6.35 18.99 6.00
N ASP A 363 -5.71 18.41 4.99
CA ASP A 363 -5.38 17.00 5.04
C ASP A 363 -4.30 16.70 6.09
N ASP A 364 -4.42 15.53 6.71
CA ASP A 364 -3.51 15.04 7.74
C ASP A 364 -2.60 13.95 7.15
N ALA A 365 -1.38 13.80 7.68
CA ALA A 365 -0.47 12.74 7.27
C ALA A 365 -0.62 11.51 8.18
N ILE A 366 -0.92 10.36 7.57
CA ILE A 366 -1.03 9.05 8.21
C ILE A 366 0.18 8.20 7.81
N VAL A 367 0.97 7.77 8.78
CA VAL A 367 2.25 7.11 8.55
C VAL A 367 2.33 5.77 9.30
N GLY A 368 2.42 4.67 8.56
CA GLY A 368 2.59 3.33 9.11
C GLY A 368 4.03 3.03 9.54
N ALA A 369 4.16 2.33 10.66
CA ALA A 369 5.41 1.80 11.21
C ALA A 369 5.20 0.33 11.59
N ARG A 370 5.18 -0.54 10.59
CA ARG A 370 4.72 -1.94 10.70
C ARG A 370 5.54 -2.81 11.65
N ASP A 371 6.82 -2.48 11.83
CA ASP A 371 7.75 -3.24 12.66
C ASP A 371 7.87 -2.64 14.09
N ALA A 372 7.06 -1.60 14.44
CA ALA A 372 7.04 -0.97 15.75
C ALA A 372 6.52 -1.92 16.85
N ASP A 373 7.03 -1.74 18.07
CA ASP A 373 6.85 -2.69 19.18
C ASP A 373 5.60 -2.38 20.05
N GLY A 374 4.66 -1.55 19.57
CA GLY A 374 3.40 -1.24 20.25
C GLY A 374 3.58 -0.48 21.57
N VAL A 375 2.53 -0.48 22.40
CA VAL A 375 2.51 0.29 23.65
C VAL A 375 3.71 -0.04 24.55
N ASP A 376 4.43 1.00 24.97
CA ASP A 376 5.61 0.92 25.84
C ASP A 376 6.72 -0.03 25.30
N ASN A 377 6.73 -0.34 23.98
CA ASN A 377 7.61 -1.32 23.33
C ASN A 377 7.53 -2.73 23.94
N GLU A 378 6.34 -3.14 24.37
CA GLU A 378 6.12 -4.43 25.02
C GLU A 378 5.56 -5.52 24.07
N ARG A 379 5.07 -5.12 22.87
CA ARG A 379 4.49 -6.02 21.85
C ARG A 379 5.34 -6.01 20.58
N GLY A 380 6.38 -6.84 20.52
CA GLY A 380 7.35 -6.86 19.42
C GLY A 380 6.70 -6.99 18.05
N ASN A 381 6.95 -6.02 17.17
CA ASN A 381 6.39 -5.90 15.82
C ASN A 381 4.84 -5.94 15.79
N ALA A 382 4.16 -5.43 16.80
CA ALA A 382 2.69 -5.29 16.75
C ALA A 382 2.25 -4.29 15.68
N GLY A 383 3.15 -3.36 15.35
CA GLY A 383 2.93 -2.27 14.42
C GLY A 383 2.23 -1.07 15.03
N GLU A 384 2.43 0.07 14.40
CA GLU A 384 1.82 1.34 14.81
C GLU A 384 1.41 2.17 13.59
N VAL A 385 0.38 3.00 13.77
CA VAL A 385 0.01 4.05 12.82
C VAL A 385 0.10 5.39 13.51
N HIS A 386 0.80 6.33 12.90
CA HIS A 386 1.01 7.66 13.43
C HIS A 386 0.26 8.69 12.60
N VAL A 387 -0.36 9.67 13.28
CA VAL A 387 -1.09 10.79 12.66
C VAL A 387 -0.40 12.08 13.01
N LEU A 388 -0.10 12.87 11.98
CA LEU A 388 0.31 14.26 12.08
C LEU A 388 -0.77 15.12 11.45
N LEU A 389 -1.38 15.99 12.25
CA LEU A 389 -2.40 16.92 11.75
C LEU A 389 -1.77 17.97 10.84
N GLY A 390 -2.43 18.21 9.71
CA GLY A 390 -2.04 19.24 8.76
C GLY A 390 -2.06 20.64 9.36
N SER A 391 -1.19 21.51 8.87
CA SER A 391 -1.08 22.87 9.41
C SER A 391 -0.27 23.78 8.48
N PRO A 392 -0.67 25.05 8.29
CA PRO A 392 0.14 26.05 7.57
C PRO A 392 1.54 26.29 8.14
N ASP A 393 1.77 25.90 9.39
CA ASP A 393 3.00 26.14 10.14
C ASP A 393 3.75 24.82 10.46
N LEU A 394 3.75 23.83 9.54
CA LEU A 394 4.46 22.56 9.74
C LEU A 394 5.95 22.80 10.06
N PRO A 395 6.49 22.21 11.15
CA PRO A 395 7.89 22.41 11.50
C PRO A 395 8.81 21.66 10.54
N PRO A 396 10.04 22.11 10.32
CA PRO A 396 10.95 21.47 9.36
C PRO A 396 11.39 20.05 9.75
N SER A 397 11.18 19.64 11.00
CA SER A 397 11.46 18.28 11.46
C SER A 397 10.69 17.94 12.71
N LEU A 398 10.14 16.72 12.71
CA LEU A 398 9.42 16.08 13.82
C LEU A 398 10.17 14.80 14.20
N ASP A 399 10.44 14.58 15.49
CA ASP A 399 11.06 13.36 16.01
C ASP A 399 10.06 12.64 16.91
N LEU A 400 9.63 11.45 16.51
CA LEU A 400 8.65 10.65 17.26
C LEU A 400 9.14 10.33 18.67
N ALA A 401 10.44 10.11 18.85
CA ALA A 401 11.03 9.88 20.18
C ALA A 401 10.85 11.06 21.14
N ALA A 402 10.59 12.28 20.61
CA ALA A 402 10.29 13.47 21.40
C ALA A 402 8.80 13.63 21.69
N GLY A 403 7.93 12.74 21.19
CA GLY A 403 6.48 12.81 21.35
C GLY A 403 5.85 13.93 20.53
N SER A 404 6.26 14.05 19.26
CA SER A 404 5.92 15.22 18.41
C SER A 404 4.70 15.01 17.52
N LEU A 405 3.95 13.91 17.65
CA LEU A 405 2.77 13.64 16.83
C LEU A 405 1.45 13.85 17.59
N ASP A 406 0.38 13.99 16.82
CA ASP A 406 -0.94 14.31 17.34
C ASP A 406 -1.66 13.05 17.81
N ALA A 407 -1.49 11.90 17.11
CA ALA A 407 -2.01 10.62 17.56
C ALA A 407 -1.09 9.44 17.17
N THR A 408 -1.16 8.36 17.97
CA THR A 408 -0.56 7.06 17.68
C THR A 408 -1.58 5.96 17.93
N ILE A 409 -1.74 5.06 16.98
CA ILE A 409 -2.61 3.88 17.05
C ILE A 409 -1.69 2.66 17.16
N HIS A 410 -1.85 1.88 18.22
CA HIS A 410 -1.01 0.72 18.53
C HIS A 410 -1.69 -0.60 18.18
N GLY A 411 -0.95 -1.52 17.56
CA GLY A 411 -1.40 -2.86 17.21
C GLY A 411 -1.71 -3.74 18.43
N VAL A 412 -2.49 -4.80 18.20
CA VAL A 412 -3.09 -5.63 19.25
C VAL A 412 -2.12 -6.66 19.78
N ASP A 413 -1.62 -7.53 18.91
CA ASP A 413 -0.79 -8.67 19.29
C ASP A 413 0.63 -8.57 18.69
N THR A 414 1.55 -9.33 19.26
CA THR A 414 2.93 -9.40 18.78
C THR A 414 2.98 -9.99 17.38
N THR A 415 3.72 -9.34 16.47
CA THR A 415 3.94 -9.73 15.06
C THR A 415 2.78 -9.46 14.10
N ASP A 416 1.72 -8.79 14.50
CA ASP A 416 0.57 -8.49 13.63
C ASP A 416 0.88 -7.47 12.54
N SER A 417 1.90 -6.61 12.77
CA SER A 417 2.37 -5.60 11.81
C SER A 417 1.29 -4.57 11.39
N LEU A 418 0.50 -4.05 12.34
CA LEU A 418 -0.45 -2.96 12.07
C LEU A 418 0.27 -1.78 11.38
N GLY A 419 -0.40 -1.16 10.40
CA GLY A 419 0.23 -0.09 9.60
C GLY A 419 1.16 -0.64 8.50
N PHE A 420 1.06 -1.94 8.18
CA PHE A 420 1.61 -2.50 6.95
C PHE A 420 1.03 -1.79 5.73
N THR A 421 -0.28 -1.53 5.75
CA THR A 421 -1.01 -0.65 4.84
C THR A 421 -1.86 0.32 5.64
N VAL A 422 -2.08 1.51 5.11
CA VAL A 422 -3.01 2.51 5.64
C VAL A 422 -3.76 3.17 4.49
N ALA A 423 -5.01 3.54 4.73
CA ALA A 423 -5.83 4.32 3.80
C ALA A 423 -6.76 5.24 4.59
N THR A 424 -7.38 6.18 3.93
CA THR A 424 -8.39 7.08 4.49
C THR A 424 -9.64 7.07 3.62
N GLY A 425 -10.81 7.34 4.22
CA GLY A 425 -12.07 7.47 3.49
C GLY A 425 -13.21 7.85 4.42
N ASP A 426 -14.22 8.54 3.88
CA ASP A 426 -15.41 8.94 4.65
C ASP A 426 -16.44 7.78 4.72
N LEU A 427 -16.12 6.76 5.53
CA LEU A 427 -16.96 5.55 5.69
C LEU A 427 -18.32 5.84 6.33
N LYS A 428 -18.47 7.02 6.95
CA LYS A 428 -19.69 7.44 7.66
C LYS A 428 -20.55 8.39 6.84
N GLY A 429 -20.01 9.01 5.80
CA GLY A 429 -20.68 10.07 5.02
C GLY A 429 -20.88 11.35 5.82
N ASP A 430 -20.00 11.64 6.80
CA ASP A 430 -20.10 12.82 7.66
C ASP A 430 -19.12 13.95 7.26
N GLY A 431 -18.36 13.74 6.17
CA GLY A 431 -17.41 14.70 5.63
C GLY A 431 -16.07 14.73 6.37
N VAL A 432 -15.84 13.77 7.27
CA VAL A 432 -14.57 13.57 7.98
C VAL A 432 -14.02 12.21 7.61
N GLN A 433 -12.79 12.14 7.15
CA GLN A 433 -12.23 10.86 6.76
C GLN A 433 -11.90 9.98 7.97
N ASP A 434 -12.15 8.69 7.82
CA ASP A 434 -11.81 7.64 8.78
C ASP A 434 -10.48 6.99 8.36
N ILE A 435 -9.76 6.38 9.31
CA ILE A 435 -8.50 5.71 9.04
C ILE A 435 -8.74 4.21 8.89
N LEU A 436 -8.20 3.62 7.84
CA LEU A 436 -8.09 2.18 7.68
C LEU A 436 -6.65 1.75 7.94
N ALA A 437 -6.46 0.67 8.69
CA ALA A 437 -5.14 0.14 8.99
C ALA A 437 -5.13 -1.40 8.83
N GLY A 438 -4.26 -1.89 7.96
CA GLY A 438 -4.05 -3.29 7.69
C GLY A 438 -3.00 -3.91 8.61
N ALA A 439 -3.29 -5.13 9.06
CA ALA A 439 -2.41 -6.02 9.81
C ALA A 439 -2.42 -7.40 9.15
N PRO A 440 -1.75 -7.58 7.98
CA PRO A 440 -1.94 -8.76 7.14
C PRO A 440 -1.42 -10.06 7.76
N VAL A 441 -0.46 -9.99 8.65
CA VAL A 441 0.08 -11.18 9.35
C VAL A 441 -0.57 -11.43 10.72
N ALA A 442 -1.65 -10.71 11.04
CA ALA A 442 -2.42 -10.96 12.24
C ALA A 442 -3.12 -12.32 12.20
N ASP A 443 -3.13 -13.00 13.34
CA ASP A 443 -3.86 -14.26 13.53
C ASP A 443 -5.36 -13.98 13.67
N SER A 444 -6.07 -13.85 12.58
CA SER A 444 -7.45 -13.42 12.55
C SER A 444 -8.42 -14.30 13.34
N CYS A 445 -9.63 -13.79 13.60
CA CYS A 445 -10.71 -14.49 14.28
C CYS A 445 -10.33 -14.97 15.70
N GLY A 446 -9.80 -14.07 16.54
CA GLY A 446 -9.39 -14.38 17.92
C GLY A 446 -8.26 -15.41 17.95
N ASN A 447 -7.28 -15.23 17.10
CA ASN A 447 -6.05 -16.03 16.94
C ASN A 447 -6.32 -17.50 16.54
N SER A 448 -7.40 -17.73 15.79
CA SER A 448 -7.76 -19.08 15.32
C SER A 448 -7.33 -19.36 13.88
N ARG A 449 -6.95 -18.32 13.11
CA ARG A 449 -6.49 -18.39 11.73
C ARG A 449 -5.13 -17.70 11.63
N SER A 450 -4.06 -18.48 11.61
CA SER A 450 -2.70 -17.95 11.49
C SER A 450 -2.54 -17.18 10.21
N ASP A 451 -1.98 -15.96 10.32
CA ASP A 451 -1.72 -15.06 9.19
C ASP A 451 -2.96 -14.85 8.28
N GLY A 452 -4.16 -14.92 8.84
CA GLY A 452 -5.39 -14.68 8.09
C GLY A 452 -5.59 -13.22 7.72
N GLY A 453 -4.96 -12.33 8.48
CA GLY A 453 -5.00 -10.88 8.32
C GLY A 453 -6.22 -10.21 8.94
N GLU A 454 -6.03 -8.95 9.29
CA GLU A 454 -7.05 -8.09 9.91
C GLU A 454 -7.02 -6.68 9.32
N VAL A 455 -8.20 -6.06 9.21
CA VAL A 455 -8.32 -4.64 8.83
C VAL A 455 -9.14 -3.91 9.88
N TYR A 456 -8.54 -2.90 10.48
CA TYR A 456 -9.17 -2.02 11.47
C TYR A 456 -9.64 -0.74 10.80
N THR A 457 -10.86 -0.30 11.12
CA THR A 457 -11.35 1.04 10.77
C THR A 457 -11.47 1.89 12.02
N ILE A 458 -10.86 3.06 12.03
CA ILE A 458 -10.80 3.98 13.18
C ILE A 458 -11.49 5.28 12.79
N ALA A 459 -12.47 5.70 13.61
CA ALA A 459 -13.22 6.91 13.34
C ALA A 459 -12.35 8.16 13.38
N GLY A 460 -12.41 8.96 12.34
CA GLY A 460 -11.92 10.33 12.35
C GLY A 460 -12.77 11.25 13.24
N GLY A 461 -12.35 12.50 13.33
CA GLY A 461 -12.97 13.58 14.10
C GLY A 461 -12.16 13.97 15.35
N THR A 462 -12.66 14.96 16.06
CA THR A 462 -12.02 15.55 17.25
C THR A 462 -11.81 14.57 18.42
N SER A 463 -12.29 13.35 18.30
CA SER A 463 -12.12 12.28 19.30
C SER A 463 -10.90 11.39 19.05
N LEU A 464 -10.15 11.60 17.97
CA LEU A 464 -8.89 10.93 17.77
C LEU A 464 -7.95 11.29 18.93
N GLY A 465 -7.78 10.37 19.89
CA GLY A 465 -6.99 10.61 21.11
C GLY A 465 -5.51 10.64 20.80
N VAL A 466 -4.69 11.18 21.70
CA VAL A 466 -3.22 11.19 21.54
C VAL A 466 -2.61 9.78 21.41
N ALA A 467 -3.25 8.76 22.01
CA ALA A 467 -2.87 7.36 21.87
C ALA A 467 -4.12 6.47 21.93
N LEU A 468 -4.21 5.54 20.99
CA LEU A 468 -5.27 4.53 20.91
C LEU A 468 -4.61 3.14 20.89
N ASP A 469 -4.89 2.33 21.91
CA ASP A 469 -4.51 0.91 21.92
C ASP A 469 -5.67 0.06 21.40
N LEU A 470 -5.52 -0.55 20.24
CA LEU A 470 -6.59 -1.36 19.64
C LEU A 470 -6.92 -2.62 20.46
N ALA A 471 -6.01 -3.07 21.34
CA ALA A 471 -6.31 -4.14 22.29
C ALA A 471 -7.39 -3.76 23.32
N ASP A 472 -7.52 -2.48 23.63
CA ASP A 472 -8.58 -1.95 24.48
C ASP A 472 -9.88 -1.63 23.71
N GLY A 473 -9.89 -1.83 22.38
CA GLY A 473 -10.96 -1.45 21.46
C GLY A 473 -10.79 -0.03 20.93
N GLY A 474 -11.89 0.61 20.48
CA GLY A 474 -11.85 1.99 19.96
C GLY A 474 -11.84 2.08 18.44
N PHE A 475 -11.90 0.94 17.75
CA PHE A 475 -12.14 0.85 16.31
C PHE A 475 -13.66 0.81 16.01
N MET A 476 -14.06 1.21 14.81
CA MET A 476 -15.45 1.14 14.34
C MET A 476 -15.81 -0.26 13.87
N ARG A 477 -14.97 -0.84 13.01
CA ARG A 477 -15.11 -2.19 12.46
C ARG A 477 -13.76 -2.90 12.51
N LEU A 478 -13.82 -4.21 12.58
CA LEU A 478 -12.68 -5.11 12.44
C LEU A 478 -13.07 -6.20 11.44
N LEU A 479 -12.44 -6.18 10.27
CA LEU A 479 -12.62 -7.20 9.24
C LEU A 479 -11.58 -8.30 9.45
N TYR A 480 -12.00 -9.54 9.26
CA TYR A 480 -11.15 -10.71 9.42
C TYR A 480 -10.98 -11.44 8.09
N GLY A 481 -9.77 -11.86 7.77
CA GLY A 481 -9.50 -12.72 6.62
C GLY A 481 -10.27 -14.04 6.67
N ALA A 482 -10.64 -14.53 5.50
CA ALA A 482 -11.52 -15.68 5.35
C ALA A 482 -10.86 -16.98 5.83
N GLU A 483 -9.60 -17.16 5.52
CA GLU A 483 -8.84 -18.37 5.80
C GLU A 483 -7.47 -18.06 6.41
N ALA A 484 -6.79 -19.09 6.88
CA ALA A 484 -5.42 -18.95 7.40
C ALA A 484 -4.45 -18.81 6.23
N GLY A 485 -3.57 -17.82 6.32
CA GLY A 485 -2.56 -17.55 5.31
C GLY A 485 -2.99 -16.59 4.20
N ASP A 486 -4.24 -16.12 4.18
CA ASP A 486 -4.75 -15.22 3.13
C ASP A 486 -4.15 -13.80 3.18
N GLU A 487 -3.68 -13.37 4.36
CA GLU A 487 -3.07 -12.05 4.58
C GLU A 487 -4.00 -10.87 4.20
N LEU A 488 -5.27 -10.87 4.66
CA LEU A 488 -6.19 -9.75 4.46
C LEU A 488 -5.60 -8.44 5.00
N GLY A 489 -5.77 -7.35 4.26
CA GLY A 489 -5.19 -6.04 4.61
C GLY A 489 -3.78 -5.86 4.08
N PHE A 490 -3.35 -6.69 3.13
CA PHE A 490 -2.10 -6.52 2.39
C PHE A 490 -2.13 -5.29 1.50
N SER A 491 -3.29 -4.96 0.93
CA SER A 491 -3.60 -3.70 0.25
C SER A 491 -4.95 -3.15 0.69
N LEU A 492 -5.11 -1.82 0.69
CA LEU A 492 -6.33 -1.11 1.08
C LEU A 492 -6.58 0.07 0.15
N ALA A 493 -7.85 0.28 -0.17
CA ALA A 493 -8.36 1.48 -0.83
C ALA A 493 -9.78 1.78 -0.33
N THR A 494 -10.31 2.96 -0.66
CA THR A 494 -11.67 3.39 -0.34
C THR A 494 -12.28 4.10 -1.54
N GLY A 495 -13.60 4.14 -1.64
CA GLY A 495 -14.33 4.90 -2.65
C GLY A 495 -15.83 4.59 -2.59
N ASP A 496 -16.67 5.50 -3.02
CA ASP A 496 -18.13 5.33 -3.07
C ASP A 496 -18.53 4.44 -4.26
N ILE A 497 -18.37 3.11 -4.07
CA ILE A 497 -18.54 2.11 -5.12
C ILE A 497 -20.03 1.95 -5.50
N ASP A 498 -20.96 2.11 -4.54
CA ASP A 498 -22.38 1.93 -4.78
C ASP A 498 -23.18 3.24 -4.94
N GLY A 499 -22.53 4.39 -4.78
CA GLY A 499 -23.09 5.73 -4.98
C GLY A 499 -23.99 6.20 -3.85
N ASP A 500 -23.82 5.69 -2.62
CA ASP A 500 -24.67 6.04 -1.49
C ASP A 500 -24.17 7.30 -0.73
N GLY A 501 -23.02 7.84 -1.12
CA GLY A 501 -22.38 9.03 -0.57
C GLY A 501 -21.49 8.72 0.64
N ARG A 502 -21.06 7.47 0.79
CA ARG A 502 -20.06 7.00 1.74
C ARG A 502 -18.99 6.24 0.99
N ASP A 503 -17.77 6.41 1.45
CA ASP A 503 -16.72 5.55 0.92
C ASP A 503 -16.89 4.10 1.43
N ASP A 504 -16.68 3.16 0.54
CA ASP A 504 -16.66 1.73 0.82
C ASP A 504 -15.23 1.26 1.04
N ILE A 505 -15.07 0.10 1.69
CA ILE A 505 -13.77 -0.49 1.95
C ILE A 505 -13.43 -1.46 0.81
N ILE A 506 -12.24 -1.30 0.23
CA ILE A 506 -11.66 -2.25 -0.70
C ILE A 506 -10.41 -2.83 -0.04
N ALA A 507 -10.39 -4.14 0.19
CA ALA A 507 -9.30 -4.80 0.92
C ALA A 507 -8.76 -5.99 0.13
N GLY A 508 -7.44 -6.06 -0.01
CA GLY A 508 -6.75 -7.14 -0.70
C GLY A 508 -6.24 -8.23 0.24
N SER A 509 -6.28 -9.45 -0.26
CA SER A 509 -5.70 -10.67 0.33
C SER A 509 -4.76 -11.29 -0.69
N LEU A 510 -3.47 -11.05 -0.56
CA LEU A 510 -2.46 -11.40 -1.56
C LEU A 510 -2.35 -12.90 -1.81
N LEU A 511 -2.36 -13.70 -0.74
CA LEU A 511 -2.11 -15.15 -0.79
C LEU A 511 -3.39 -15.99 -0.82
N ALA A 512 -4.54 -15.35 -1.03
CA ALA A 512 -5.80 -16.07 -1.12
C ALA A 512 -5.87 -16.98 -2.35
N ASP A 513 -6.40 -18.21 -2.16
CA ASP A 513 -6.33 -19.31 -3.12
C ASP A 513 -7.45 -19.34 -4.18
N GLY A 514 -8.19 -18.25 -4.35
CA GLY A 514 -9.31 -18.18 -5.30
C GLY A 514 -10.52 -19.04 -4.89
N PRO A 515 -11.52 -19.20 -5.76
CA PRO A 515 -12.76 -19.88 -5.41
C PRO A 515 -12.50 -21.34 -4.99
N ASP A 516 -13.12 -21.77 -3.87
CA ASP A 516 -12.97 -23.13 -3.33
C ASP A 516 -11.49 -23.57 -3.12
N ASN A 517 -10.56 -22.63 -2.93
CA ASN A 517 -9.10 -22.84 -2.83
C ASN A 517 -8.52 -23.62 -4.03
N ALA A 518 -9.02 -23.34 -5.21
CA ALA A 518 -8.65 -24.05 -6.43
C ALA A 518 -7.49 -23.40 -7.21
N ARG A 519 -7.10 -22.17 -6.84
CA ARG A 519 -6.05 -21.38 -7.49
C ARG A 519 -5.08 -20.83 -6.44
N GLU A 520 -4.03 -21.60 -6.11
CA GLU A 520 -3.02 -21.26 -5.09
C GLU A 520 -2.42 -19.88 -5.38
N ASP A 521 -2.42 -18.98 -4.39
CA ASP A 521 -1.86 -17.62 -4.44
C ASP A 521 -2.39 -16.78 -5.63
N ALA A 522 -3.65 -16.98 -6.05
CA ALA A 522 -4.24 -16.16 -7.12
C ALA A 522 -4.46 -14.71 -6.67
N GLY A 523 -4.64 -14.51 -5.37
CA GLY A 523 -5.04 -13.25 -4.75
C GLY A 523 -6.52 -12.94 -4.89
N GLN A 524 -7.02 -12.09 -4.00
CA GLN A 524 -8.43 -11.67 -3.96
C GLN A 524 -8.53 -10.21 -3.51
N ALA A 525 -9.55 -9.51 -4.00
CA ALA A 525 -9.97 -8.23 -3.46
C ALA A 525 -11.43 -8.32 -2.99
N TYR A 526 -11.73 -7.70 -1.87
CA TYR A 526 -13.05 -7.64 -1.26
C TYR A 526 -13.58 -6.21 -1.29
N VAL A 527 -14.82 -6.03 -1.72
CA VAL A 527 -15.58 -4.78 -1.55
C VAL A 527 -16.56 -4.97 -0.41
N VAL A 528 -16.50 -4.08 0.58
CA VAL A 528 -17.33 -4.11 1.79
C VAL A 528 -18.02 -2.77 1.93
N LEU A 529 -19.32 -2.74 1.64
CA LEU A 529 -20.11 -1.52 1.61
C LEU A 529 -20.28 -0.92 3.01
N SER A 530 -20.12 0.38 3.08
CA SER A 530 -20.38 1.20 4.27
C SER A 530 -21.87 1.50 4.37
N ARG A 531 -22.55 1.08 5.47
CA ARG A 531 -24.02 1.16 5.61
C ARG A 531 -24.46 1.86 6.89
#